data_62b2cd9111bf6b03fcd829016a349105
#
_entry.id   62b2cd9111bf6b03fcd829016a349105
#
_cell.length_a   1.000
_cell.length_b   1.000
_cell.length_c   1.000
_cell.angle_alpha   90.00
_cell.angle_beta   90.00
_cell.angle_gamma   90.00
#
_symmetry.space_group_name_H-M   'P 1'
#
loop_
_entity.id
_entity.type
_entity.pdbx_description
1 polymer ?
#
loop_
_entity_poly.entity_id
_entity_poly.type
_entity_poly.pdbx_seq_one_letter_code
_entity_poly.pdbx_strand_id
1 'polypeptide(L)'
;MKRKGLAFTMAAVMALSVAGCSSKPDTAETEKQSVSSTQEAQADASTEAVSSAAEGEPVTLKLFWWGNQVRNDLTQQVIDLYMKDNPNVTIMPEFTDWNGYWDKLATSTAGGNMPDIIQMDYRYLEKYVSSNSLANLSEFIDNGTIKTDKIPESVIESGSINGTCYAISLGSNAPAIYYDKEIVDKAGVTIPDQMTIEELYEIG
;
A
#
# COMPACT_ATOMS: atom_id res chain seq x y z
N MET A 1 -28.35 -45.67 24.74
CA MET A 1 -27.86 -45.30 26.11
C MET A 1 -27.99 -43.80 26.28
N LYS A 2 -28.76 -43.39 27.28
CA LYS A 2 -29.12 -42.01 27.64
C LYS A 2 -27.97 -41.37 28.43
N ARG A 3 -27.61 -40.10 28.16
CA ARG A 3 -27.04 -39.15 29.13
C ARG A 3 -27.35 -37.74 28.56
N LYS A 4 -28.38 -37.08 29.05
CA LYS A 4 -28.49 -36.14 30.19
C LYS A 4 -27.58 -34.92 30.03
N GLY A 5 -28.25 -33.79 29.87
CA GLY A 5 -27.83 -32.43 29.76
C GLY A 5 -27.23 -31.87 31.06
N LEU A 6 -26.57 -30.73 30.88
CA LEU A 6 -26.33 -29.78 31.95
C LEU A 6 -26.33 -28.38 31.36
N ALA A 7 -27.40 -27.66 31.63
CA ALA A 7 -27.51 -26.22 31.48
C ALA A 7 -26.75 -25.57 32.63
N PHE A 8 -25.93 -24.55 32.32
CA PHE A 8 -25.44 -23.60 33.33
C PHE A 8 -25.76 -22.18 32.85
N THR A 9 -26.88 -21.75 33.42
CA THR A 9 -27.26 -20.34 33.54
C THR A 9 -26.42 -19.71 34.65
N MET A 10 -25.76 -18.61 34.35
CA MET A 10 -25.34 -17.68 35.41
C MET A 10 -25.54 -16.26 34.90
N ALA A 11 -26.60 -15.69 35.39
CA ALA A 11 -26.95 -14.29 35.35
C ALA A 11 -26.38 -13.59 36.60
N ALA A 12 -26.36 -12.31 36.57
CA ALA A 12 -26.30 -11.32 37.64
C ALA A 12 -24.93 -10.63 37.75
N VAL A 13 -24.86 -9.38 37.82
CA VAL A 13 -25.56 -8.25 38.39
C VAL A 13 -24.53 -7.17 38.74
N MET A 14 -24.80 -5.96 38.30
CA MET A 14 -24.61 -4.65 38.94
C MET A 14 -23.26 -4.34 39.62
N ALA A 15 -22.77 -3.11 39.57
CA ALA A 15 -23.46 -1.89 40.01
C ALA A 15 -22.69 -0.63 39.58
N LEU A 16 -23.46 0.41 39.52
CA LEU A 16 -23.11 1.81 39.50
C LEU A 16 -22.14 2.24 40.61
N SER A 17 -21.27 3.21 40.30
CA SER A 17 -20.95 4.26 41.27
C SER A 17 -20.61 5.55 40.52
N VAL A 18 -21.45 6.52 40.77
CA VAL A 18 -21.39 7.94 40.46
C VAL A 18 -20.69 8.63 41.65
N ALA A 19 -19.97 9.69 41.36
CA ALA A 19 -19.67 10.88 42.15
C ALA A 19 -18.20 11.27 41.91
N GLY A 20 -17.79 12.45 41.47
CA GLY A 20 -18.34 13.75 41.68
C GLY A 20 -17.24 14.67 42.20
N CYS A 21 -17.30 15.94 41.81
CA CYS A 21 -16.56 17.11 42.29
C CYS A 21 -15.36 17.52 41.36
N SER A 22 -15.52 18.50 40.50
CA SER A 22 -15.68 19.92 40.75
C SER A 22 -14.49 20.60 41.43
N SER A 23 -13.73 21.39 40.64
CA SER A 23 -13.28 22.73 41.02
C SER A 23 -12.61 23.46 39.82
N LYS A 24 -13.22 24.56 39.45
CA LYS A 24 -12.66 25.79 38.82
C LYS A 24 -12.56 26.81 39.96
N PRO A 25 -12.03 28.03 39.79
CA PRO A 25 -11.27 28.67 38.71
C PRO A 25 -9.98 29.36 39.23
N ASP A 26 -9.19 29.98 38.36
CA ASP A 26 -8.83 31.39 38.51
C ASP A 26 -8.26 32.02 37.25
N THR A 27 -8.59 33.27 37.14
CA THR A 27 -8.50 34.29 36.13
C THR A 27 -7.19 35.07 36.23
N ALA A 28 -6.67 35.58 35.10
CA ALA A 28 -6.09 36.91 34.90
C ALA A 28 -5.42 36.92 33.51
N GLU A 29 -5.95 37.68 32.62
CA GLU A 29 -5.78 39.09 32.20
C GLU A 29 -4.58 39.32 31.27
N THR A 30 -4.93 39.65 30.06
CA THR A 30 -4.68 40.85 29.25
C THR A 30 -3.25 41.30 29.03
N GLU A 31 -2.83 41.32 27.78
CA GLU A 31 -2.39 42.57 27.15
C GLU A 31 -2.40 42.51 25.61
N LYS A 32 -3.07 43.49 25.04
CA LYS A 32 -3.06 43.90 23.63
C LYS A 32 -1.80 44.71 23.36
N GLN A 33 -1.15 44.45 22.24
CA GLN A 33 -0.50 45.56 21.54
C GLN A 33 -0.55 45.36 20.02
N SER A 34 -1.28 46.28 19.43
CA SER A 34 -1.38 46.61 18.02
C SER A 34 -0.24 47.57 17.67
N VAL A 35 0.47 47.30 16.57
CA VAL A 35 1.06 48.41 15.78
C VAL A 35 1.00 48.03 14.30
N SER A 36 0.31 48.89 13.56
CA SER A 36 0.27 49.04 12.11
C SER A 36 1.56 49.67 11.58
N SER A 37 2.04 49.25 10.44
CA SER A 37 2.54 50.19 9.41
C SER A 37 2.76 49.49 8.07
N THR A 38 2.12 50.01 7.11
CA THR A 38 2.18 49.96 5.65
C THR A 38 3.59 50.18 5.11
N GLN A 39 4.00 49.42 4.11
CA GLN A 39 4.70 49.97 2.94
C GLN A 39 4.69 49.02 1.75
N GLU A 40 4.17 49.53 0.65
CA GLU A 40 4.20 48.96 -0.69
C GLU A 40 5.64 48.91 -1.23
N ALA A 41 5.97 47.85 -1.96
CA ALA A 41 6.91 47.94 -3.06
C ALA A 41 6.55 46.88 -4.11
N GLN A 42 6.04 47.35 -5.24
CA GLN A 42 5.91 46.61 -6.49
C GLN A 42 7.30 46.15 -6.97
N ALA A 43 7.39 44.91 -7.36
CA ALA A 43 8.33 44.48 -8.37
C ALA A 43 7.64 43.39 -9.20
N ASP A 44 7.33 43.79 -10.40
CA ASP A 44 6.87 43.01 -11.54
C ASP A 44 7.90 41.94 -11.88
N ALA A 45 7.49 40.66 -11.86
CA ALA A 45 8.17 39.58 -12.54
C ALA A 45 7.11 38.60 -12.99
N SER A 46 6.68 38.77 -14.22
CA SER A 46 5.93 37.79 -15.00
C SER A 46 6.65 36.43 -14.95
N THR A 47 6.13 35.52 -14.16
CA THR A 47 6.36 34.10 -14.36
C THR A 47 4.99 33.53 -14.70
N GLU A 48 4.81 33.21 -15.98
CA GLU A 48 3.67 32.45 -16.44
C GLU A 48 3.68 31.11 -15.71
N ALA A 49 2.96 31.06 -14.60
CA ALA A 49 2.54 29.80 -14.03
C ALA A 49 1.52 29.20 -14.99
N VAL A 50 1.94 28.24 -15.78
CA VAL A 50 1.03 27.35 -16.51
C VAL A 50 0.27 26.56 -15.44
N SER A 51 -0.80 27.18 -14.94
CA SER A 51 -1.84 26.50 -14.17
C SER A 51 -2.63 25.67 -15.17
N SER A 52 -2.14 24.48 -15.47
CA SER A 52 -3.00 23.40 -15.94
C SER A 52 -3.84 22.97 -14.74
N ALA A 53 -4.93 23.67 -14.50
CA ALA A 53 -5.98 23.18 -13.64
C ALA A 53 -6.46 21.87 -14.25
N ALA A 54 -6.24 20.75 -13.56
CA ALA A 54 -6.76 19.45 -13.98
C ALA A 54 -8.30 19.57 -13.99
N GLU A 55 -8.88 19.53 -15.19
CA GLU A 55 -10.32 19.52 -15.40
C GLU A 55 -10.84 18.14 -14.95
N GLY A 56 -11.27 18.03 -13.71
CA GLY A 56 -11.87 16.79 -13.19
C GLY A 56 -12.57 17.02 -11.85
N GLU A 57 -13.58 16.23 -11.57
CA GLU A 57 -14.21 16.22 -10.26
C GLU A 57 -13.20 15.77 -9.19
N PRO A 58 -13.28 16.27 -7.94
CA PRO A 58 -12.42 15.84 -6.86
C PRO A 58 -12.57 14.34 -6.60
N VAL A 59 -11.45 13.62 -6.60
CA VAL A 59 -11.40 12.18 -6.35
C VAL A 59 -10.48 11.89 -5.17
N THR A 60 -10.91 11.04 -4.26
CA THR A 60 -10.08 10.54 -3.16
C THR A 60 -9.88 9.05 -3.31
N LEU A 61 -8.63 8.59 -3.34
CA LEU A 61 -8.23 7.21 -3.51
C LEU A 61 -7.41 6.75 -2.29
N LYS A 62 -7.70 5.57 -1.79
CA LYS A 62 -6.89 4.89 -0.76
C LYS A 62 -5.85 4.01 -1.45
N LEU A 63 -4.58 4.23 -1.14
CA LEU A 63 -3.47 3.42 -1.62
C LEU A 63 -2.84 2.66 -0.46
N PHE A 64 -2.78 1.32 -0.55
CA PHE A 64 -2.24 0.46 0.49
C PHE A 64 -1.08 -0.39 -0.02
N TRP A 65 0.06 -0.38 0.70
CA TRP A 65 1.25 -1.16 0.35
C TRP A 65 1.99 -1.68 1.58
N TRP A 66 2.92 -2.61 1.37
CA TRP A 66 3.88 -3.05 2.40
C TRP A 66 5.27 -2.50 2.12
N GLY A 67 6.02 -2.22 3.17
CA GLY A 67 7.41 -1.79 3.01
C GLY A 67 8.11 -1.48 4.32
N ASN A 68 9.42 -1.25 4.18
CA ASN A 68 10.22 -0.61 5.23
C ASN A 68 10.13 0.92 5.11
N GLN A 69 10.73 1.63 6.06
CA GLN A 69 10.65 3.09 6.11
C GLN A 69 11.18 3.76 4.82
N VAL A 70 12.29 3.27 4.26
CA VAL A 70 12.85 3.83 3.01
C VAL A 70 11.85 3.71 1.85
N ARG A 71 11.18 2.57 1.72
CA ARG A 71 10.15 2.38 0.71
C ARG A 71 8.95 3.29 0.95
N ASN A 72 8.52 3.42 2.20
CA ASN A 72 7.40 4.28 2.55
C ASN A 72 7.69 5.73 2.19
N ASP A 73 8.87 6.23 2.52
CA ASP A 73 9.29 7.61 2.21
C ASP A 73 9.37 7.86 0.69
N LEU A 74 9.90 6.90 -0.08
CA LEU A 74 9.95 7.00 -1.54
C LEU A 74 8.55 6.95 -2.16
N THR A 75 7.68 6.07 -1.68
CA THR A 75 6.31 5.97 -2.18
C THR A 75 5.54 7.26 -1.88
N GLN A 76 5.71 7.84 -0.69
CA GLN A 76 5.11 9.12 -0.34
C GLN A 76 5.56 10.25 -1.28
N GLN A 77 6.85 10.32 -1.61
CA GLN A 77 7.35 11.33 -2.56
C GLN A 77 6.70 11.18 -3.96
N VAL A 78 6.48 9.94 -4.42
CA VAL A 78 5.78 9.69 -5.69
C VAL A 78 4.33 10.14 -5.62
N ILE A 79 3.64 9.85 -4.50
CA ILE A 79 2.27 10.30 -4.25
C ILE A 79 2.17 11.83 -4.28
N ASP A 80 3.09 12.50 -3.59
CA ASP A 80 3.12 13.97 -3.52
C ASP A 80 3.35 14.61 -4.90
N LEU A 81 4.25 14.02 -5.70
CA LEU A 81 4.46 14.45 -7.09
C LEU A 81 3.21 14.26 -7.94
N TYR A 82 2.55 13.10 -7.82
CA TYR A 82 1.34 12.83 -8.57
C TYR A 82 0.21 13.81 -8.21
N MET A 83 -0.03 14.04 -6.92
CA MET A 83 -1.05 14.98 -6.46
C MET A 83 -0.74 16.43 -6.85
N LYS A 84 0.54 16.79 -6.92
CA LYS A 84 0.96 18.11 -7.41
C LYS A 84 0.58 18.32 -8.87
N ASP A 85 0.75 17.28 -9.70
CA ASP A 85 0.42 17.35 -11.13
C ASP A 85 -1.08 17.09 -11.39
N ASN A 86 -1.79 16.53 -10.41
CA ASN A 86 -3.22 16.21 -10.49
C ASN A 86 -3.97 16.74 -9.26
N PRO A 87 -4.19 18.08 -9.14
CA PRO A 87 -4.70 18.70 -7.93
C PRO A 87 -6.16 18.32 -7.58
N ASN A 88 -6.91 17.73 -8.51
CA ASN A 88 -8.23 17.16 -8.26
C ASN A 88 -8.18 15.76 -7.63
N VAL A 89 -7.00 15.14 -7.53
CA VAL A 89 -6.85 13.80 -6.93
C VAL A 89 -6.21 13.92 -5.56
N THR A 90 -6.82 13.29 -4.57
CA THR A 90 -6.25 13.09 -3.23
C THR A 90 -5.95 11.62 -3.03
N ILE A 91 -4.70 11.26 -2.74
CA ILE A 91 -4.31 9.90 -2.40
C ILE A 91 -4.11 9.82 -0.90
N MET A 92 -4.85 8.91 -0.25
CA MET A 92 -4.73 8.59 1.17
C MET A 92 -3.79 7.39 1.32
N PRO A 93 -2.54 7.61 1.78
CA PRO A 93 -1.55 6.55 1.92
C PRO A 93 -1.82 5.69 3.15
N GLU A 94 -1.67 4.40 3.00
CA GLU A 94 -1.68 3.45 4.08
C GLU A 94 -0.58 2.41 3.84
N PHE A 95 0.20 2.08 4.88
CA PHE A 95 1.27 1.10 4.76
C PHE A 95 1.52 0.37 6.07
N THR A 96 2.11 -0.82 5.95
CA THR A 96 2.54 -1.63 7.08
C THR A 96 3.67 -2.57 6.66
N ASP A 97 4.14 -3.42 7.57
CA ASP A 97 5.06 -4.50 7.25
C ASP A 97 4.37 -5.62 6.45
N TRP A 98 5.17 -6.56 5.95
CA TRP A 98 4.70 -7.67 5.11
C TRP A 98 3.60 -8.52 5.76
N ASN A 99 3.75 -8.89 7.04
CA ASN A 99 2.79 -9.77 7.70
C ASN A 99 1.46 -9.04 7.98
N GLY A 100 1.55 -7.85 8.57
CA GLY A 100 0.39 -7.01 8.86
C GLY A 100 -0.38 -6.60 7.61
N TYR A 101 0.30 -6.49 6.46
CA TYR A 101 -0.32 -6.16 5.19
C TYR A 101 -1.39 -7.18 4.77
N TRP A 102 -1.01 -8.47 4.75
CA TRP A 102 -1.93 -9.52 4.28
C TRP A 102 -3.10 -9.74 5.23
N ASP A 103 -2.87 -9.65 6.54
CA ASP A 103 -3.93 -9.75 7.55
C ASP A 103 -4.96 -8.62 7.39
N LYS A 104 -4.47 -7.39 7.21
CA LYS A 104 -5.33 -6.22 7.04
C LYS A 104 -6.05 -6.23 5.70
N LEU A 105 -5.37 -6.57 4.62
CA LEU A 105 -5.98 -6.67 3.30
C LEU A 105 -7.07 -7.75 3.28
N ALA A 106 -6.82 -8.92 3.87
CA ALA A 106 -7.82 -9.97 3.96
C ALA A 106 -9.06 -9.54 4.76
N THR A 107 -8.84 -8.84 5.88
CA THR A 107 -9.93 -8.33 6.72
C THR A 107 -10.77 -7.26 6.00
N SER A 108 -10.11 -6.31 5.34
CA SER A 108 -10.81 -5.25 4.60
C SER A 108 -11.55 -5.80 3.38
N THR A 109 -10.98 -6.78 2.69
CA THR A 109 -11.64 -7.48 1.57
C THR A 109 -12.90 -8.20 2.04
N ALA A 110 -12.81 -8.96 3.13
CA ALA A 110 -13.96 -9.67 3.70
C ALA A 110 -15.05 -8.71 4.22
N GLY A 111 -14.67 -7.52 4.68
CA GLY A 111 -15.58 -6.46 5.13
C GLY A 111 -16.16 -5.60 4.00
N GLY A 112 -15.79 -5.85 2.73
CA GLY A 112 -16.23 -5.03 1.59
C GLY A 112 -15.68 -3.60 1.60
N ASN A 113 -14.55 -3.37 2.29
CA ASN A 113 -13.91 -2.06 2.44
C ASN A 113 -12.44 -2.09 2.02
N MET A 114 -12.19 -2.73 0.87
CA MET A 114 -10.87 -2.82 0.27
C MET A 114 -10.37 -1.43 -0.16
N PRO A 115 -9.07 -1.13 -0.04
CA PRO A 115 -8.51 0.09 -0.62
C PRO A 115 -8.66 0.10 -2.15
N ASP A 116 -8.71 1.30 -2.74
CA ASP A 116 -8.90 1.49 -4.19
C ASP A 116 -7.69 1.01 -5.00
N ILE A 117 -6.50 1.23 -4.46
CA ILE A 117 -5.23 0.81 -5.07
C ILE A 117 -4.46 0.00 -4.03
N ILE A 118 -4.02 -1.19 -4.43
CA ILE A 118 -3.27 -2.09 -3.56
C ILE A 118 -1.99 -2.57 -4.23
N GLN A 119 -0.97 -2.83 -3.45
CA GLN A 119 0.18 -3.58 -3.90
C GLN A 119 -0.14 -5.08 -3.83
N MET A 120 0.22 -5.84 -4.86
CA MET A 120 -0.02 -7.28 -4.92
C MET A 120 1.29 -8.05 -5.10
N ASP A 121 1.42 -9.18 -4.42
CA ASP A 121 2.45 -10.17 -4.70
C ASP A 121 1.86 -11.26 -5.61
N TYR A 122 2.65 -11.71 -6.57
CA TYR A 122 2.24 -12.71 -7.55
C TYR A 122 1.63 -13.98 -6.91
N ARG A 123 2.17 -14.40 -5.76
CA ARG A 123 1.68 -15.58 -5.01
C ARG A 123 0.22 -15.49 -4.59
N TYR A 124 -0.30 -14.28 -4.44
CA TYR A 124 -1.66 -14.04 -3.98
C TYR A 124 -2.60 -13.56 -5.09
N LEU A 125 -2.05 -13.21 -6.27
CA LEU A 125 -2.81 -12.62 -7.37
C LEU A 125 -4.03 -13.49 -7.74
N GLU A 126 -3.84 -14.78 -8.00
CA GLU A 126 -4.91 -15.69 -8.38
C GLU A 126 -6.02 -15.77 -7.31
N LYS A 127 -5.67 -15.76 -6.04
CA LYS A 127 -6.64 -15.77 -4.93
C LYS A 127 -7.57 -14.57 -4.97
N TYR A 128 -7.02 -13.37 -5.18
CA TYR A 128 -7.82 -12.14 -5.23
C TYR A 128 -8.59 -11.99 -6.53
N VAL A 129 -8.08 -12.50 -7.64
CA VAL A 129 -8.82 -12.60 -8.92
C VAL A 129 -10.00 -13.56 -8.77
N SER A 130 -9.80 -14.76 -8.24
CA SER A 130 -10.85 -15.77 -8.04
C SER A 130 -11.97 -15.30 -7.10
N SER A 131 -11.68 -14.38 -6.18
CA SER A 131 -12.68 -13.77 -5.31
C SER A 131 -13.33 -12.51 -5.88
N ASN A 132 -13.07 -12.18 -7.15
CA ASN A 132 -13.54 -10.96 -7.82
C ASN A 132 -13.19 -9.67 -7.05
N SER A 133 -12.03 -9.65 -6.41
CA SER A 133 -11.57 -8.51 -5.61
C SER A 133 -10.68 -7.54 -6.39
N LEU A 134 -10.30 -7.88 -7.62
CA LEU A 134 -9.46 -7.06 -8.50
C LEU A 134 -10.20 -6.69 -9.78
N ALA A 135 -10.01 -5.48 -10.24
CA ALA A 135 -10.56 -5.00 -11.50
C ALA A 135 -9.80 -5.60 -12.70
N ASN A 136 -10.52 -5.89 -13.78
CA ASN A 136 -9.93 -6.20 -15.08
C ASN A 136 -9.29 -4.93 -15.66
N LEU A 137 -7.98 -4.94 -15.86
CA LEU A 137 -7.22 -3.82 -16.41
C LEU A 137 -7.05 -3.90 -17.94
N SER A 138 -7.34 -5.05 -18.55
CA SER A 138 -7.17 -5.24 -20.00
C SER A 138 -7.93 -4.21 -20.82
N GLU A 139 -9.17 -3.88 -20.43
CA GLU A 139 -9.99 -2.87 -21.12
C GLU A 139 -9.34 -1.48 -21.11
N PHE A 140 -8.66 -1.13 -20.04
CA PHE A 140 -7.94 0.15 -19.87
C PHE A 140 -6.62 0.16 -20.61
N ILE A 141 -6.01 -0.99 -20.82
CA ILE A 141 -4.81 -1.16 -21.66
C ILE A 141 -5.23 -1.05 -23.14
N ASP A 142 -6.25 -1.78 -23.55
CA ASP A 142 -6.74 -1.85 -24.92
C ASP A 142 -7.22 -0.49 -25.45
N ASN A 143 -7.85 0.30 -24.60
CA ASN A 143 -8.32 1.65 -24.97
C ASN A 143 -7.27 2.74 -24.79
N GLY A 144 -6.03 2.39 -24.33
CA GLY A 144 -4.91 3.31 -24.17
C GLY A 144 -4.96 4.20 -22.91
N THR A 145 -5.89 3.98 -21.99
CA THR A 145 -5.92 4.65 -20.69
C THR A 145 -4.70 4.27 -19.85
N ILE A 146 -4.36 2.97 -19.83
CA ILE A 146 -3.10 2.48 -19.25
C ILE A 146 -2.10 2.28 -20.39
N LYS A 147 -1.04 3.07 -20.39
CA LYS A 147 0.02 3.02 -21.42
C LYS A 147 1.04 1.96 -21.04
N THR A 148 1.14 0.92 -21.86
CA THR A 148 2.07 -0.20 -21.65
C THR A 148 3.19 -0.28 -22.71
N ASP A 149 3.26 0.68 -23.64
CA ASP A 149 4.21 0.72 -24.76
C ASP A 149 5.69 0.65 -24.34
N LYS A 150 6.00 1.01 -23.09
CA LYS A 150 7.36 0.94 -22.53
C LYS A 150 7.56 -0.22 -21.54
N ILE A 151 6.58 -1.10 -21.39
CA ILE A 151 6.61 -2.24 -20.48
C ILE A 151 6.73 -3.51 -21.34
N PRO A 152 7.74 -4.37 -21.12
CA PRO A 152 7.82 -5.64 -21.82
C PRO A 152 6.56 -6.49 -21.64
N GLU A 153 6.12 -7.17 -22.69
CA GLU A 153 4.93 -8.03 -22.67
C GLU A 153 4.98 -9.08 -21.53
N SER A 154 6.12 -9.71 -21.33
CA SER A 154 6.31 -10.68 -20.24
C SER A 154 6.09 -10.09 -18.84
N VAL A 155 6.28 -8.78 -18.66
CA VAL A 155 6.00 -8.07 -17.41
C VAL A 155 4.49 -7.84 -17.24
N ILE A 156 3.78 -7.54 -18.32
CA ILE A 156 2.31 -7.45 -18.32
C ILE A 156 1.68 -8.83 -18.06
N GLU A 157 2.22 -9.87 -18.71
CA GLU A 157 1.79 -11.25 -18.50
C GLU A 157 1.94 -11.69 -17.04
N SER A 158 3.00 -11.22 -16.34
CA SER A 158 3.18 -11.53 -14.91
C SER A 158 2.07 -10.97 -14.00
N GLY A 159 1.33 -9.97 -14.45
CA GLY A 159 0.16 -9.42 -13.77
C GLY A 159 -1.16 -9.99 -14.27
N SER A 160 -1.11 -11.02 -15.11
CA SER A 160 -2.29 -11.58 -15.78
C SER A 160 -2.64 -12.97 -15.27
N ILE A 161 -3.95 -13.27 -15.23
CA ILE A 161 -4.50 -14.59 -14.95
C ILE A 161 -5.42 -14.98 -16.11
N ASN A 162 -5.17 -16.13 -16.72
CA ASN A 162 -5.93 -16.62 -17.88
C ASN A 162 -6.06 -15.59 -19.03
N GLY A 163 -4.98 -14.84 -19.28
CA GLY A 163 -4.90 -13.85 -20.36
C GLY A 163 -5.56 -12.50 -20.05
N THR A 164 -6.10 -12.30 -18.85
CA THR A 164 -6.67 -11.03 -18.40
C THR A 164 -5.72 -10.36 -17.42
N CYS A 165 -5.35 -9.11 -17.67
CA CYS A 165 -4.48 -8.33 -16.80
C CYS A 165 -5.24 -7.76 -15.60
N TYR A 166 -4.72 -7.98 -14.40
CA TYR A 166 -5.27 -7.48 -13.13
C TYR A 166 -4.27 -6.64 -12.33
N ALA A 167 -3.01 -6.66 -12.71
CA ALA A 167 -1.96 -5.91 -12.03
C ALA A 167 -0.85 -5.49 -13.00
N ILE A 168 -0.29 -4.31 -12.77
CA ILE A 168 0.90 -3.85 -13.47
C ILE A 168 2.10 -4.04 -12.54
N SER A 169 3.09 -4.81 -12.99
CA SER A 169 4.28 -5.12 -12.19
C SER A 169 5.11 -3.87 -11.92
N LEU A 170 5.48 -3.66 -10.67
CA LEU A 170 6.41 -2.62 -10.23
C LEU A 170 7.86 -3.09 -10.20
N GLY A 171 8.10 -4.39 -10.30
CA GLY A 171 9.41 -5.00 -10.28
C GLY A 171 9.33 -6.51 -10.13
N SER A 172 10.43 -7.20 -10.43
CA SER A 172 10.53 -8.64 -10.31
C SER A 172 11.64 -9.01 -9.34
N ASN A 173 11.37 -9.98 -8.48
CA ASN A 173 12.37 -10.61 -7.64
C ASN A 173 12.77 -11.94 -8.28
N ALA A 174 14.07 -12.14 -8.46
CA ALA A 174 14.62 -13.42 -8.89
C ALA A 174 15.26 -14.11 -7.68
N PRO A 175 14.86 -15.32 -7.32
CA PRO A 175 15.62 -16.12 -6.35
C PRO A 175 17.00 -16.41 -6.92
N ALA A 176 18.04 -16.33 -6.10
CA ALA A 176 19.39 -16.65 -6.46
C ALA A 176 20.04 -17.49 -5.36
N ILE A 177 20.90 -18.40 -5.76
CA ILE A 177 21.69 -19.19 -4.84
C ILE A 177 23.10 -18.61 -4.83
N TYR A 178 23.58 -18.29 -3.66
CA TYR A 178 24.96 -17.85 -3.44
C TYR A 178 25.73 -18.99 -2.83
N TYR A 179 26.94 -19.21 -3.29
CA TYR A 179 27.83 -20.19 -2.69
C TYR A 179 29.20 -19.57 -2.42
N ASP A 180 29.87 -20.05 -1.39
CA ASP A 180 31.26 -19.70 -1.10
C ASP A 180 32.18 -20.55 -2.00
N LYS A 181 32.82 -19.87 -2.95
CA LYS A 181 33.68 -20.55 -3.92
C LYS A 181 34.84 -21.30 -3.26
N GLU A 182 35.39 -20.76 -2.18
CA GLU A 182 36.54 -21.38 -1.49
C GLU A 182 36.11 -22.69 -0.80
N ILE A 183 34.91 -22.74 -0.25
CA ILE A 183 34.34 -23.96 0.36
C ILE A 183 34.07 -25.01 -0.71
N VAL A 184 33.44 -24.60 -1.81
CA VAL A 184 33.10 -25.51 -2.91
C VAL A 184 34.37 -26.09 -3.56
N ASP A 185 35.40 -25.26 -3.79
CA ASP A 185 36.68 -25.72 -4.34
C ASP A 185 37.39 -26.73 -3.38
N LYS A 186 37.35 -26.46 -2.07
CA LYS A 186 37.90 -27.39 -1.06
C LYS A 186 37.15 -28.72 -0.98
N ALA A 187 35.85 -28.68 -1.23
CA ALA A 187 35.02 -29.89 -1.29
C ALA A 187 35.21 -30.68 -2.60
N GLY A 188 35.94 -30.12 -3.58
CA GLY A 188 36.13 -30.77 -4.89
C GLY A 188 34.89 -30.79 -5.75
N VAL A 189 33.92 -29.90 -5.46
CA VAL A 189 32.65 -29.80 -6.16
C VAL A 189 32.79 -28.78 -7.30
N THR A 190 32.17 -29.04 -8.42
CA THR A 190 32.08 -28.10 -9.55
C THR A 190 30.63 -27.64 -9.66
N ILE A 191 30.40 -26.35 -9.58
CA ILE A 191 29.10 -25.73 -9.82
C ILE A 191 29.00 -25.37 -11.30
N PRO A 192 28.08 -25.95 -12.06
CA PRO A 192 27.88 -25.60 -13.47
C PRO A 192 27.22 -24.23 -13.62
N ASP A 193 27.44 -23.56 -14.77
CA ASP A 193 26.81 -22.26 -15.08
C ASP A 193 25.28 -22.36 -15.20
N GLN A 194 24.78 -23.53 -15.54
CA GLN A 194 23.36 -23.87 -15.58
C GLN A 194 23.15 -25.21 -14.93
N MET A 195 22.16 -25.31 -14.05
CA MET A 195 21.80 -26.53 -13.38
C MET A 195 20.30 -26.64 -13.17
N THR A 196 19.81 -27.86 -13.13
CA THR A 196 18.45 -28.15 -12.68
C THR A 196 18.35 -28.14 -11.15
N ILE A 197 17.13 -28.17 -10.64
CA ILE A 197 16.91 -28.30 -9.18
C ILE A 197 17.40 -29.65 -8.67
N GLU A 198 17.24 -30.71 -9.47
CA GLU A 198 17.70 -32.08 -9.18
C GLU A 198 19.22 -32.11 -9.03
N GLU A 199 19.96 -31.52 -9.98
CA GLU A 199 21.42 -31.41 -9.92
C GLU A 199 21.89 -30.59 -8.72
N LEU A 200 21.14 -29.56 -8.34
CA LEU A 200 21.43 -28.79 -7.14
C LEU A 200 21.31 -29.65 -5.86
N TYR A 201 20.28 -30.50 -5.78
CA TYR A 201 20.12 -31.44 -4.64
C TYR A 201 21.21 -32.49 -4.57
N GLU A 202 21.81 -32.87 -5.68
CA GLU A 202 22.92 -33.83 -5.70
C GLU A 202 24.25 -33.21 -5.23
N ILE A 203 24.35 -31.86 -5.31
CA ILE A 203 25.54 -31.13 -4.89
C ILE A 203 25.56 -30.84 -3.38
N GLY A 204 24.39 -30.67 -2.76
CA GLY A 204 24.23 -30.27 -1.34
C GLY A 204 23.94 -31.44 -0.41
#